data_107a5ca8dcc151bbb3f1887e9f2b16d7
#
_entry.id   107a5ca8dcc151bbb3f1887e9f2b16d7
#
_cell.length_a   1.000
_cell.length_b   1.000
_cell.length_c   1.000
_cell.angle_alpha   90.00
_cell.angle_beta   90.00
_cell.angle_gamma   90.00
#
_symmetry.space_group_name_H-M   'P 1'
#
loop_
_entity.id
_entity.type
_entity.pdbx_description
1 polymer ?
#
loop_
_entity_poly.entity_id
_entity_poly.type
_entity_poly.pdbx_seq_one_letter_code
_entity_poly.pdbx_strand_id
1 'polypeptide(L)'
;MGEDVETLQRRMPLLDYLRQHNWTGHPASRSEFVGLCPLHEESRPSFYVNTRKDVFYCHGCGQGGDLIRFVQLSRGLSFCQSLASLDPEIAPEVDSSAVLKEAAAFYQQQLDRCPEALDYLHRRGVHDTALFRELGIGYAPGGTLRRYLTAQGHSFDVLRRLGLINARGADALYQRIVFPLRQGEHIVNLYGRSIGSAFAHRFLPGSKGGLYAWEKVRNCSEVILVEGLFDYAVLRQAGFSNVTCSLGTHLNDTQFGQLCEDQRTVYVAFDVDQNQSGQQAAEQLAQRLVVRDISARHVLLPEGHDPNSFFVQGGNAHQFQSLLEAAQP
;
A
#
# COMPACT_ATOMS: atom_id res chain seq x y z
N MET A 1 11.42 23.56 -13.61
CA MET A 1 11.10 22.52 -12.63
C MET A 1 10.99 21.09 -13.19
N GLY A 2 10.72 20.85 -14.49
CA GLY A 2 10.90 19.54 -15.12
C GLY A 2 12.37 19.20 -15.42
N GLU A 3 13.21 20.20 -15.56
CA GLU A 3 14.66 20.04 -15.73
C GLU A 3 15.35 19.41 -14.53
N ASP A 4 14.82 19.60 -13.32
CA ASP A 4 15.51 19.23 -12.09
C ASP A 4 15.54 17.71 -11.85
N VAL A 5 14.41 17.00 -12.10
CA VAL A 5 14.32 15.53 -11.92
C VAL A 5 15.12 14.78 -12.99
N GLU A 6 15.01 15.20 -14.26
CA GLU A 6 15.82 14.62 -15.35
C GLU A 6 17.31 14.90 -15.14
N THR A 7 17.65 16.07 -14.62
CA THR A 7 19.03 16.44 -14.29
C THR A 7 19.57 15.60 -13.13
N LEU A 8 18.75 15.35 -12.10
CA LEU A 8 19.11 14.46 -10.99
C LEU A 8 19.39 13.04 -11.50
N GLN A 9 18.50 12.48 -12.31
CA GLN A 9 18.66 11.14 -12.86
C GLN A 9 19.91 11.02 -13.75
N ARG A 10 20.24 12.06 -14.53
CA ARG A 10 21.49 12.10 -15.31
C ARG A 10 22.74 12.20 -14.42
N ARG A 11 22.69 12.95 -13.31
CA ARG A 11 23.81 13.10 -12.35
C ARG A 11 24.01 11.86 -11.51
N MET A 12 22.95 11.11 -11.23
CA MET A 12 22.95 9.95 -10.36
C MET A 12 22.25 8.77 -11.05
N PRO A 13 22.93 8.07 -11.99
CA PRO A 13 22.39 6.87 -12.61
C PRO A 13 22.06 5.80 -11.59
N LEU A 14 20.97 5.07 -11.80
CA LEU A 14 20.47 4.05 -10.88
C LEU A 14 21.53 2.99 -10.53
N LEU A 15 22.29 2.51 -11.51
CA LEU A 15 23.34 1.50 -11.26
C LEU A 15 24.43 2.03 -10.32
N ASP A 16 24.84 3.29 -10.48
CA ASP A 16 25.87 3.92 -9.63
C ASP A 16 25.36 4.12 -8.21
N TYR A 17 24.11 4.56 -8.06
CA TYR A 17 23.44 4.64 -6.76
C TYR A 17 23.38 3.28 -6.06
N LEU A 18 22.97 2.22 -6.75
CA LEU A 18 22.89 0.87 -6.20
C LEU A 18 24.25 0.37 -5.72
N ARG A 19 25.31 0.59 -6.50
CA ARG A 19 26.70 0.24 -6.14
C ARG A 19 27.21 0.98 -4.91
N GLN A 20 26.90 2.27 -4.80
CA GLN A 20 27.21 3.07 -3.61
C GLN A 20 26.51 2.54 -2.34
N HIS A 21 25.38 1.84 -2.51
CA HIS A 21 24.61 1.20 -1.43
C HIS A 21 24.86 -0.32 -1.35
N ASN A 22 26.07 -0.76 -1.74
CA ASN A 22 26.55 -2.15 -1.62
C ASN A 22 25.79 -3.20 -2.42
N TRP A 23 25.00 -2.82 -3.44
CA TRP A 23 24.42 -3.81 -4.33
C TRP A 23 25.45 -4.41 -5.26
N THR A 24 25.53 -5.75 -5.30
CA THR A 24 26.49 -6.51 -6.10
C THR A 24 25.76 -7.22 -7.23
N GLY A 25 25.66 -6.57 -8.39
CA GLY A 25 25.15 -7.18 -9.62
C GLY A 25 26.28 -7.44 -10.61
N HIS A 26 26.11 -8.45 -11.44
CA HIS A 26 27.04 -8.81 -12.53
C HIS A 26 26.39 -8.56 -13.89
N PRO A 27 27.18 -8.34 -14.97
CA PRO A 27 26.64 -8.11 -16.29
C PRO A 27 25.84 -9.32 -16.80
N ALA A 28 24.60 -9.11 -17.21
CA ALA A 28 23.76 -10.09 -17.90
C ALA A 28 23.77 -9.87 -19.43
N SER A 29 23.93 -8.62 -19.87
CA SER A 29 24.10 -8.23 -21.28
C SER A 29 24.90 -6.94 -21.40
N ARG A 30 25.01 -6.36 -22.63
CA ARG A 30 25.71 -5.08 -22.86
C ARG A 30 25.12 -3.90 -22.05
N SER A 31 23.84 -3.95 -21.72
CA SER A 31 23.12 -2.86 -21.05
C SER A 31 22.34 -3.31 -19.83
N GLU A 32 22.54 -4.54 -19.36
CA GLU A 32 21.81 -5.07 -18.21
C GLU A 32 22.74 -5.73 -17.21
N PHE A 33 22.45 -5.47 -15.95
CA PHE A 33 23.05 -6.11 -14.78
C PHE A 33 21.99 -6.90 -14.05
N VAL A 34 22.37 -8.02 -13.44
CA VAL A 34 21.49 -8.86 -12.62
C VAL A 34 22.13 -9.17 -11.28
N GLY A 35 21.36 -9.16 -10.22
CA GLY A 35 21.80 -9.48 -8.85
C GLY A 35 20.62 -9.85 -7.97
N LEU A 36 20.92 -10.08 -6.68
CA LEU A 36 19.88 -10.28 -5.67
C LEU A 36 19.10 -8.98 -5.48
N CYS A 37 17.79 -9.10 -5.26
CA CYS A 37 16.93 -7.95 -5.09
C CYS A 37 17.14 -7.30 -3.72
N PRO A 38 17.39 -5.98 -3.66
CA PRO A 38 17.50 -5.29 -2.39
C PRO A 38 16.13 -4.90 -1.78
N LEU A 39 15.01 -5.26 -2.45
CA LEU A 39 13.65 -4.93 -2.02
C LEU A 39 12.90 -6.10 -1.39
N HIS A 40 13.43 -7.33 -1.51
CA HIS A 40 12.89 -8.53 -0.87
C HIS A 40 13.97 -9.60 -0.71
N GLU A 41 13.80 -10.50 0.21
CA GLU A 41 14.73 -11.60 0.44
C GLU A 41 14.59 -12.67 -0.66
N GLU A 42 15.72 -13.03 -1.28
CA GLU A 42 15.79 -14.09 -2.30
C GLU A 42 17.18 -14.74 -2.31
N SER A 43 17.25 -15.99 -2.76
CA SER A 43 18.50 -16.72 -2.92
C SER A 43 18.98 -16.83 -4.36
N ARG A 44 18.14 -16.42 -5.33
CA ARG A 44 18.45 -16.47 -6.75
C ARG A 44 18.31 -15.08 -7.35
N PRO A 45 19.32 -14.57 -8.10
CA PRO A 45 19.26 -13.26 -8.71
C PRO A 45 18.03 -13.08 -9.62
N SER A 46 17.18 -12.11 -9.31
CA SER A 46 15.99 -11.78 -10.10
C SER A 46 15.80 -10.27 -10.34
N PHE A 47 16.71 -9.46 -9.81
CA PHE A 47 16.68 -8.01 -9.94
C PHE A 47 17.57 -7.56 -11.09
N TYR A 48 16.95 -7.01 -12.13
CA TYR A 48 17.60 -6.54 -13.36
C TYR A 48 17.68 -5.02 -13.37
N VAL A 49 18.82 -4.47 -13.76
CA VAL A 49 19.04 -3.04 -13.97
C VAL A 49 19.44 -2.81 -15.43
N ASN A 50 18.63 -2.05 -16.16
CA ASN A 50 18.91 -1.67 -17.54
C ASN A 50 19.56 -0.27 -17.56
N THR A 51 20.86 -0.21 -17.85
CA THR A 51 21.66 1.02 -17.86
C THR A 51 21.35 1.97 -18.99
N ARG A 52 20.76 1.50 -20.09
CA ARG A 52 20.39 2.33 -21.24
C ARG A 52 19.10 3.10 -20.98
N LYS A 53 18.15 2.45 -20.27
CA LYS A 53 16.85 3.04 -19.90
C LYS A 53 16.88 3.66 -18.51
N ASP A 54 17.93 3.40 -17.75
CA ASP A 54 18.12 3.79 -16.35
C ASP A 54 16.95 3.34 -15.44
N VAL A 55 16.54 2.08 -15.57
CA VAL A 55 15.44 1.47 -14.82
C VAL A 55 15.82 0.10 -14.28
N PHE A 56 15.10 -0.33 -13.23
CA PHE A 56 15.16 -1.71 -12.74
C PHE A 56 13.83 -2.43 -12.94
N TYR A 57 13.93 -3.75 -12.90
CA TYR A 57 12.78 -4.64 -12.76
C TYR A 57 13.19 -5.90 -12.01
N CYS A 58 12.40 -6.29 -11.01
CA CYS A 58 12.59 -7.54 -10.27
C CYS A 58 11.52 -8.56 -10.67
N HIS A 59 11.94 -9.70 -11.18
CA HIS A 59 11.04 -10.80 -11.56
C HIS A 59 10.54 -11.58 -10.33
N GLY A 60 11.20 -11.46 -9.17
CA GLY A 60 10.77 -12.09 -7.92
C GLY A 60 9.59 -11.37 -7.28
N CYS A 61 9.72 -10.08 -6.99
CA CYS A 61 8.66 -9.29 -6.32
C CYS A 61 7.81 -8.44 -7.27
N GLY A 62 8.08 -8.46 -8.60
CA GLY A 62 7.32 -7.69 -9.59
C GLY A 62 7.50 -6.17 -9.54
N GLN A 63 8.41 -5.66 -8.71
CA GLN A 63 8.67 -4.22 -8.60
C GLN A 63 9.60 -3.74 -9.71
N GLY A 64 9.33 -2.52 -10.20
CA GLY A 64 10.16 -1.89 -11.23
C GLY A 64 10.01 -0.38 -11.23
N GLY A 65 10.97 0.31 -11.87
CA GLY A 65 10.98 1.76 -12.00
C GLY A 65 12.38 2.35 -12.17
N ASP A 66 12.48 3.65 -11.97
CA ASP A 66 13.72 4.44 -12.00
C ASP A 66 14.38 4.56 -10.60
N LEU A 67 15.42 5.37 -10.50
CA LEU A 67 16.11 5.65 -9.23
C LEU A 67 15.16 6.15 -8.14
N ILE A 68 14.28 7.09 -8.47
CA ILE A 68 13.37 7.68 -7.48
C ILE A 68 12.41 6.61 -6.96
N ARG A 69 11.87 5.80 -7.87
CA ARG A 69 11.00 4.67 -7.51
C ARG A 69 11.73 3.64 -6.65
N PHE A 70 13.00 3.36 -6.94
CA PHE A 70 13.83 2.48 -6.12
C PHE A 70 13.96 3.02 -4.69
N VAL A 71 14.29 4.32 -4.52
CA VAL A 71 14.41 4.95 -3.20
C VAL A 71 13.10 4.96 -2.45
N GLN A 72 11.97 5.19 -3.15
CA GLN A 72 10.64 5.08 -2.55
C GLN A 72 10.40 3.70 -1.94
N LEU A 73 10.69 2.65 -2.71
CA LEU A 73 10.44 1.26 -2.32
C LEU A 73 11.39 0.78 -1.22
N SER A 74 12.69 1.10 -1.35
CA SER A 74 13.72 0.61 -0.42
C SER A 74 13.69 1.30 0.94
N ARG A 75 13.22 2.56 1.00
CA ARG A 75 13.20 3.36 2.24
C ARG A 75 11.79 3.66 2.75
N GLY A 76 10.75 3.20 2.05
CA GLY A 76 9.37 3.50 2.43
C GLY A 76 8.97 4.98 2.31
N LEU A 77 9.64 5.74 1.42
CA LEU A 77 9.46 7.19 1.31
C LEU A 77 8.41 7.57 0.27
N SER A 78 7.77 8.72 0.46
CA SER A 78 6.98 9.37 -0.58
C SER A 78 7.90 9.88 -1.72
N PHE A 79 7.31 10.25 -2.86
CA PHE A 79 8.08 10.82 -3.98
C PHE A 79 8.89 12.06 -3.56
N CYS A 80 8.26 13.00 -2.87
CA CYS A 80 8.92 14.23 -2.40
C CYS A 80 10.03 13.94 -1.37
N GLN A 81 9.79 13.01 -0.43
CA GLN A 81 10.81 12.59 0.52
C GLN A 81 11.98 11.88 -0.16
N SER A 82 11.73 11.11 -1.21
CA SER A 82 12.78 10.45 -1.99
C SER A 82 13.64 11.47 -2.74
N LEU A 83 13.01 12.48 -3.37
CA LEU A 83 13.73 13.58 -3.98
C LEU A 83 14.56 14.34 -2.96
N ALA A 84 13.98 14.72 -1.83
CA ALA A 84 14.70 15.40 -0.75
C ALA A 84 15.89 14.59 -0.20
N SER A 85 15.76 13.26 -0.17
CA SER A 85 16.86 12.38 0.27
C SER A 85 17.97 12.23 -0.74
N LEU A 86 17.68 12.41 -2.03
CA LEU A 86 18.65 12.34 -3.13
C LEU A 86 19.30 13.71 -3.40
N ASP A 87 18.50 14.76 -3.38
CA ASP A 87 18.95 16.15 -3.54
C ASP A 87 17.96 17.10 -2.84
N PRO A 88 18.32 17.65 -1.68
CA PRO A 88 17.46 18.56 -0.93
C PRO A 88 17.07 19.83 -1.69
N GLU A 89 17.89 20.29 -2.64
CA GLU A 89 17.65 21.50 -3.42
C GLU A 89 16.56 21.29 -4.50
N ILE A 90 16.37 20.04 -4.94
CA ILE A 90 15.37 19.67 -5.96
C ILE A 90 14.02 19.34 -5.33
N ALA A 91 13.97 19.08 -4.02
CA ALA A 91 12.72 18.76 -3.34
C ALA A 91 11.72 19.92 -3.50
N PRO A 92 10.56 19.68 -4.13
CA PRO A 92 9.55 20.75 -4.21
C PRO A 92 9.03 21.06 -2.81
N GLU A 93 8.87 22.33 -2.47
CA GLU A 93 8.15 22.81 -1.26
C GLU A 93 6.64 22.47 -1.31
N VAL A 94 6.27 21.36 -1.95
CA VAL A 94 4.86 20.96 -2.03
C VAL A 94 4.56 20.02 -0.87
N ASP A 95 3.72 20.48 0.02
CA ASP A 95 3.10 19.59 1.01
C ASP A 95 2.22 18.55 0.29
N SER A 96 2.84 17.44 -0.09
CA SER A 96 2.16 16.33 -0.77
C SER A 96 0.99 15.78 0.05
N SER A 97 1.10 15.82 1.39
CA SER A 97 0.04 15.37 2.28
C SER A 97 -1.18 16.29 2.22
N ALA A 98 -0.99 17.61 2.11
CA ALA A 98 -2.08 18.56 1.93
C ALA A 98 -2.83 18.31 0.60
N VAL A 99 -2.12 18.14 -0.50
CA VAL A 99 -2.74 17.84 -1.81
C VAL A 99 -3.49 16.51 -1.79
N LEU A 100 -2.91 15.47 -1.21
CA LEU A 100 -3.57 14.16 -1.07
C LEU A 100 -4.79 14.23 -0.16
N LYS A 101 -4.75 15.06 0.89
CA LYS A 101 -5.87 15.31 1.80
C LYS A 101 -7.04 15.98 1.07
N GLU A 102 -6.76 16.97 0.24
CA GLU A 102 -7.78 17.63 -0.58
C GLU A 102 -8.37 16.68 -1.63
N ALA A 103 -7.54 15.85 -2.27
CA ALA A 103 -8.01 14.83 -3.20
C ALA A 103 -8.89 13.78 -2.51
N ALA A 104 -8.50 13.31 -1.31
CA ALA A 104 -9.28 12.37 -0.52
C ALA A 104 -10.63 12.97 -0.10
N ALA A 105 -10.63 14.22 0.38
CA ALA A 105 -11.86 14.94 0.74
C ALA A 105 -12.79 15.12 -0.47
N PHE A 106 -12.23 15.42 -1.65
CA PHE A 106 -12.99 15.47 -2.88
C PHE A 106 -13.64 14.11 -3.20
N TYR A 107 -12.89 13.02 -3.17
CA TYR A 107 -13.42 11.69 -3.43
C TYR A 107 -14.48 11.27 -2.41
N GLN A 108 -14.32 11.63 -1.14
CA GLN A 108 -15.31 11.36 -0.10
C GLN A 108 -16.65 12.03 -0.40
N GLN A 109 -16.65 13.29 -0.86
CA GLN A 109 -17.85 13.99 -1.30
C GLN A 109 -18.52 13.35 -2.54
N GLN A 110 -17.73 12.68 -3.41
CA GLN A 110 -18.29 12.02 -4.58
C GLN A 110 -18.95 10.69 -4.24
N LEU A 111 -18.58 10.03 -3.15
CA LEU A 111 -19.15 8.74 -2.75
C LEU A 111 -20.67 8.84 -2.52
N ASP A 112 -21.12 9.85 -1.76
CA ASP A 112 -22.55 10.06 -1.45
C ASP A 112 -23.38 10.39 -2.70
N ARG A 113 -22.74 10.76 -3.81
CA ARG A 113 -23.38 11.12 -5.08
C ARG A 113 -23.41 9.99 -6.11
N CYS A 114 -22.84 8.83 -5.77
CA CYS A 114 -22.72 7.70 -6.68
C CYS A 114 -23.34 6.44 -6.09
N PRO A 115 -24.63 6.14 -6.40
CA PRO A 115 -25.31 4.94 -5.92
C PRO A 115 -24.58 3.65 -6.25
N GLU A 116 -23.96 3.54 -7.42
CA GLU A 116 -23.21 2.34 -7.84
C GLU A 116 -22.00 2.07 -6.94
N ALA A 117 -21.34 3.13 -6.45
CA ALA A 117 -20.23 3.00 -5.51
C ALA A 117 -20.70 2.56 -4.12
N LEU A 118 -21.84 3.09 -3.65
CA LEU A 118 -22.46 2.66 -2.39
C LEU A 118 -22.95 1.20 -2.51
N ASP A 119 -23.58 0.82 -3.59
CA ASP A 119 -24.02 -0.56 -3.86
C ASP A 119 -22.82 -1.52 -3.88
N TYR A 120 -21.68 -1.07 -4.43
CA TYR A 120 -20.45 -1.88 -4.40
C TYR A 120 -19.96 -2.09 -2.97
N LEU A 121 -19.91 -1.05 -2.13
CA LEU A 121 -19.53 -1.16 -0.71
C LEU A 121 -20.48 -2.12 0.03
N HIS A 122 -21.78 -2.01 -0.20
CA HIS A 122 -22.78 -2.89 0.39
C HIS A 122 -22.57 -4.36 -0.05
N ARG A 123 -22.33 -4.62 -1.33
CA ARG A 123 -21.99 -5.98 -1.80
C ARG A 123 -20.71 -6.53 -1.21
N ARG A 124 -19.79 -5.65 -0.82
CA ARG A 124 -18.56 -5.98 -0.08
C ARG A 124 -18.78 -6.06 1.44
N GLY A 125 -20.05 -6.06 1.90
CA GLY A 125 -20.40 -6.22 3.30
C GLY A 125 -20.15 -4.98 4.16
N VAL A 126 -19.77 -3.85 3.58
CA VAL A 126 -19.52 -2.61 4.34
C VAL A 126 -20.73 -1.69 4.19
N HIS A 127 -21.49 -1.49 5.28
CA HIS A 127 -22.79 -0.80 5.30
C HIS A 127 -22.79 0.44 6.20
N ASP A 128 -21.87 0.51 7.16
CA ASP A 128 -21.83 1.57 8.16
C ASP A 128 -21.30 2.88 7.56
N THR A 129 -22.22 3.85 7.39
CA THR A 129 -21.88 5.18 6.85
C THR A 129 -21.01 6.00 7.82
N ALA A 130 -21.07 5.75 9.15
CA ALA A 130 -20.17 6.38 10.10
C ALA A 130 -18.73 5.87 9.88
N LEU A 131 -18.59 4.56 9.63
CA LEU A 131 -17.30 3.97 9.28
C LEU A 131 -16.74 4.52 7.96
N PHE A 132 -17.59 4.77 6.94
CA PHE A 132 -17.12 5.42 5.69
C PHE A 132 -16.47 6.77 5.96
N ARG A 133 -17.08 7.57 6.85
CA ARG A 133 -16.53 8.88 7.22
C ARG A 133 -15.27 8.77 8.06
N GLU A 134 -15.25 7.85 9.02
CA GLU A 134 -14.08 7.58 9.88
C GLU A 134 -12.87 7.17 9.05
N LEU A 135 -13.04 6.26 8.11
CA LEU A 135 -11.98 5.78 7.25
C LEU A 135 -11.64 6.72 6.09
N GLY A 136 -12.49 7.72 5.83
CA GLY A 136 -12.34 8.65 4.72
C GLY A 136 -12.58 7.97 3.36
N ILE A 137 -13.43 6.94 3.32
CA ILE A 137 -13.72 6.23 2.07
C ILE A 137 -14.39 7.19 1.09
N GLY A 138 -13.90 7.18 -0.15
CA GLY A 138 -14.39 8.02 -1.23
C GLY A 138 -14.60 7.24 -2.52
N TYR A 139 -15.05 7.94 -3.54
CA TYR A 139 -15.20 7.41 -4.89
C TYR A 139 -14.59 8.36 -5.93
N ALA A 140 -13.86 7.82 -6.87
CA ALA A 140 -13.25 8.55 -7.97
C ALA A 140 -14.08 8.40 -9.26
N PRO A 141 -15.04 9.31 -9.55
CA PRO A 141 -15.89 9.20 -10.75
C PRO A 141 -15.10 9.46 -12.04
N GLY A 142 -13.93 10.15 -11.92
CA GLY A 142 -13.11 10.59 -13.03
C GLY A 142 -13.56 11.92 -13.65
N GLY A 143 -12.66 12.50 -14.45
CA GLY A 143 -12.92 13.71 -15.25
C GLY A 143 -12.98 15.03 -14.49
N THR A 144 -13.17 15.05 -13.19
CA THR A 144 -13.42 16.26 -12.39
C THR A 144 -12.32 16.61 -11.39
N LEU A 145 -11.54 15.64 -10.91
CA LEU A 145 -10.49 15.86 -9.91
C LEU A 145 -9.48 16.93 -10.32
N ARG A 146 -8.95 16.82 -11.55
CA ARG A 146 -7.98 17.81 -12.06
C ARG A 146 -8.52 19.23 -11.99
N ARG A 147 -9.74 19.45 -12.49
CA ARG A 147 -10.38 20.78 -12.47
C ARG A 147 -10.56 21.28 -11.04
N TYR A 148 -11.00 20.41 -10.14
CA TYR A 148 -11.17 20.75 -8.74
C TYR A 148 -9.86 21.18 -8.09
N LEU A 149 -8.80 20.35 -8.16
CA LEU A 149 -7.51 20.66 -7.53
C LEU A 149 -6.77 21.82 -8.18
N THR A 150 -6.93 22.04 -9.50
CA THR A 150 -6.40 23.24 -10.17
C THR A 150 -7.09 24.51 -9.68
N ALA A 151 -8.39 24.46 -9.40
CA ALA A 151 -9.11 25.59 -8.80
C ALA A 151 -8.67 25.88 -7.36
N GLN A 152 -8.11 24.89 -6.64
CA GLN A 152 -7.46 25.07 -5.33
C GLN A 152 -6.01 25.58 -5.43
N GLY A 153 -5.50 25.85 -6.65
CA GLY A 153 -4.16 26.39 -6.86
C GLY A 153 -3.07 25.36 -7.17
N HIS A 154 -3.40 24.06 -7.25
CA HIS A 154 -2.40 23.04 -7.55
C HIS A 154 -2.10 22.97 -9.06
N SER A 155 -0.81 22.99 -9.41
CA SER A 155 -0.38 22.92 -10.81
C SER A 155 -0.53 21.51 -11.38
N PHE A 156 -0.69 21.42 -12.71
CA PHE A 156 -0.76 20.15 -13.44
C PHE A 156 0.44 19.24 -13.11
N ASP A 157 1.64 19.80 -13.05
CA ASP A 157 2.87 19.04 -12.78
C ASP A 157 2.91 18.47 -11.37
N VAL A 158 2.40 19.18 -10.37
CA VAL A 158 2.24 18.66 -9.01
C VAL A 158 1.29 17.47 -9.00
N LEU A 159 0.12 17.60 -9.60
CA LEU A 159 -0.88 16.54 -9.64
C LEU A 159 -0.36 15.30 -10.38
N ARG A 160 0.38 15.49 -11.46
CA ARG A 160 1.01 14.42 -12.23
C ARG A 160 2.12 13.73 -11.44
N ARG A 161 2.99 14.50 -10.76
CA ARG A 161 4.06 13.96 -9.91
C ARG A 161 3.53 13.11 -8.76
N LEU A 162 2.46 13.54 -8.12
CA LEU A 162 1.77 12.78 -7.08
C LEU A 162 1.01 11.57 -7.63
N GLY A 163 0.91 11.42 -8.95
CA GLY A 163 0.20 10.33 -9.60
C GLY A 163 -1.32 10.43 -9.51
N LEU A 164 -1.87 11.57 -9.07
CA LEU A 164 -3.31 11.82 -9.03
C LEU A 164 -3.92 11.88 -10.43
N ILE A 165 -3.14 12.34 -11.41
CA ILE A 165 -3.49 12.35 -12.82
C ILE A 165 -2.38 11.72 -13.66
N ASN A 166 -2.75 11.12 -14.79
CA ASN A 166 -1.78 10.61 -15.76
C ASN A 166 -1.26 11.73 -16.69
N ALA A 167 -0.35 11.40 -17.62
CA ALA A 167 0.23 12.36 -18.57
C ALA A 167 -0.82 13.06 -19.46
N ARG A 168 -2.00 12.46 -19.65
CA ARG A 168 -3.12 13.04 -20.40
C ARG A 168 -4.06 13.89 -19.52
N GLY A 169 -3.78 13.99 -18.22
CA GLY A 169 -4.59 14.70 -17.24
C GLY A 169 -5.85 13.96 -16.80
N ALA A 170 -5.96 12.68 -17.10
CA ALA A 170 -7.05 11.84 -16.61
C ALA A 170 -6.76 11.36 -15.18
N ASP A 171 -7.82 11.23 -14.38
CA ASP A 171 -7.78 10.74 -13.01
C ASP A 171 -7.17 9.32 -12.96
N ALA A 172 -6.14 9.15 -12.13
CA ALA A 172 -5.43 7.88 -12.00
C ALA A 172 -6.25 6.81 -11.28
N LEU A 173 -7.20 7.21 -10.44
CA LEU A 173 -8.06 6.34 -9.65
C LEU A 173 -9.48 6.23 -10.23
N TYR A 174 -9.67 6.57 -11.50
CA TYR A 174 -10.96 6.51 -12.20
C TYR A 174 -11.73 5.21 -11.91
N GLN A 175 -13.04 5.34 -11.62
CA GLN A 175 -13.98 4.27 -11.27
C GLN A 175 -13.50 3.36 -10.11
N ARG A 176 -12.97 3.97 -9.04
CA ARG A 176 -12.51 3.23 -7.87
C ARG A 176 -13.09 3.77 -6.56
N ILE A 177 -13.39 2.85 -5.66
CA ILE A 177 -13.50 3.15 -4.24
C ILE A 177 -12.11 3.52 -3.75
N VAL A 178 -11.98 4.64 -3.07
CA VAL A 178 -10.70 5.19 -2.63
C VAL A 178 -10.59 5.16 -1.11
N PHE A 179 -9.48 4.64 -0.61
CA PHE A 179 -9.11 4.69 0.81
C PHE A 179 -7.84 5.54 0.97
N PRO A 180 -7.86 6.56 1.83
CA PRO A 180 -6.64 7.29 2.18
C PRO A 180 -5.76 6.45 3.11
N LEU A 181 -4.47 6.35 2.77
CA LEU A 181 -3.48 5.69 3.61
C LEU A 181 -2.78 6.75 4.45
N ARG A 182 -2.86 6.60 5.77
CA ARG A 182 -2.38 7.59 6.74
C ARG A 182 -1.16 7.08 7.49
N GLN A 183 -0.30 8.02 7.84
CA GLN A 183 0.79 7.83 8.79
C GLN A 183 0.77 9.02 9.75
N GLY A 184 0.34 8.80 10.98
CA GLY A 184 -0.08 9.88 11.87
C GLY A 184 -1.21 10.70 11.24
N GLU A 185 -1.06 12.03 11.27
CA GLU A 185 -2.01 12.97 10.68
C GLU A 185 -1.86 13.16 9.16
N HIS A 186 -0.82 12.59 8.54
CA HIS A 186 -0.50 12.78 7.13
C HIS A 186 -1.11 11.68 6.25
N ILE A 187 -1.71 12.07 5.13
CA ILE A 187 -2.04 11.11 4.06
C ILE A 187 -0.80 10.93 3.21
N VAL A 188 -0.28 9.69 3.18
CA VAL A 188 0.94 9.34 2.46
C VAL A 188 0.68 8.71 1.09
N ASN A 189 -0.51 8.13 0.89
CA ASN A 189 -0.93 7.52 -0.37
C ASN A 189 -2.46 7.42 -0.45
N LEU A 190 -2.97 7.10 -1.63
CA LEU A 190 -4.36 6.70 -1.85
C LEU A 190 -4.39 5.31 -2.50
N TYR A 191 -5.21 4.43 -1.93
CA TYR A 191 -5.54 3.13 -2.50
C TYR A 191 -6.87 3.22 -3.23
N GLY A 192 -6.96 2.63 -4.43
CA GLY A 192 -8.18 2.57 -5.22
C GLY A 192 -8.57 1.15 -5.60
N ARG A 193 -9.77 0.70 -5.23
CA ARG A 193 -10.39 -0.56 -5.64
C ARG A 193 -11.40 -0.34 -6.75
N SER A 194 -11.20 -0.96 -7.91
CA SER A 194 -12.11 -0.84 -9.06
C SER A 194 -13.48 -1.44 -8.76
N ILE A 195 -14.54 -0.75 -9.19
CA ILE A 195 -15.92 -1.26 -9.11
C ILE A 195 -16.36 -1.99 -10.40
N GLY A 196 -15.58 -1.92 -11.49
CA GLY A 196 -15.99 -2.50 -12.77
C GLY A 196 -14.89 -2.87 -13.76
N SER A 197 -13.59 -2.76 -13.40
CA SER A 197 -12.50 -3.09 -14.34
C SER A 197 -11.71 -4.34 -13.93
N ALA A 198 -11.04 -4.96 -14.92
CA ALA A 198 -10.18 -6.13 -14.72
C ALA A 198 -8.98 -5.86 -13.79
N PHE A 199 -8.53 -4.60 -13.69
CA PHE A 199 -7.46 -4.21 -12.76
C PHE A 199 -8.06 -3.88 -11.39
N ALA A 200 -8.03 -4.87 -10.52
CA ALA A 200 -8.77 -4.84 -9.26
C ALA A 200 -8.38 -3.70 -8.33
N HIS A 201 -7.10 -3.40 -8.17
CA HIS A 201 -6.62 -2.35 -7.24
C HIS A 201 -5.48 -1.52 -7.82
N ARG A 202 -5.28 -0.34 -7.26
CA ARG A 202 -4.19 0.57 -7.62
C ARG A 202 -3.81 1.42 -6.43
N PHE A 203 -2.50 1.63 -6.25
CA PHE A 203 -1.93 2.67 -5.40
C PHE A 203 -1.44 3.83 -6.26
N LEU A 204 -1.40 5.03 -5.70
CA LEU A 204 -0.60 6.09 -6.30
C LEU A 204 0.89 5.72 -6.21
N PRO A 205 1.75 6.33 -7.04
CA PRO A 205 3.20 6.16 -6.92
C PRO A 205 3.67 6.55 -5.51
N GLY A 206 4.62 5.80 -4.96
CA GLY A 206 5.19 6.08 -3.66
C GLY A 206 4.97 4.98 -2.63
N SER A 207 5.36 5.27 -1.40
CA SER A 207 5.19 4.36 -0.27
C SER A 207 3.71 4.17 0.07
N LYS A 208 3.37 2.96 0.48
CA LYS A 208 2.07 2.67 1.10
C LYS A 208 2.01 3.14 2.56
N GLY A 209 3.16 3.57 3.11
CA GLY A 209 3.33 3.86 4.52
C GLY A 209 3.53 2.60 5.37
N GLY A 210 3.22 2.71 6.65
CA GLY A 210 3.19 1.60 7.60
C GLY A 210 1.92 0.76 7.49
N LEU A 211 1.62 0.02 8.54
CA LEU A 211 0.35 -0.71 8.69
C LEU A 211 -0.83 0.27 8.70
N TYR A 212 -1.91 -0.11 8.04
CA TYR A 212 -3.10 0.72 7.97
C TYR A 212 -3.74 0.89 9.35
N ALA A 213 -4.04 2.14 9.72
CA ALA A 213 -4.61 2.51 11.02
C ALA A 213 -3.77 2.08 12.24
N TRP A 214 -2.44 1.94 12.08
CA TRP A 214 -1.52 1.51 13.13
C TRP A 214 -1.66 2.31 14.43
N GLU A 215 -1.80 3.62 14.34
CA GLU A 215 -1.93 4.51 15.51
C GLU A 215 -3.11 4.15 16.45
N LYS A 216 -4.13 3.44 15.93
CA LYS A 216 -5.27 2.99 16.71
C LYS A 216 -5.00 1.70 17.50
N VAL A 217 -4.03 0.91 17.04
CA VAL A 217 -3.77 -0.44 17.59
C VAL A 217 -2.37 -0.60 18.17
N ARG A 218 -1.50 0.39 18.01
CA ARG A 218 -0.09 0.31 18.46
C ARG A 218 0.09 -0.08 19.93
N ASN A 219 -0.85 0.29 20.78
CA ASN A 219 -0.81 0.00 22.22
C ASN A 219 -1.63 -1.26 22.60
N CYS A 220 -2.18 -2.01 21.62
CA CYS A 220 -2.92 -3.23 21.90
C CYS A 220 -1.96 -4.39 22.15
N SER A 221 -2.23 -5.19 23.19
CA SER A 221 -1.51 -6.45 23.46
C SER A 221 -1.84 -7.56 22.47
N GLU A 222 -2.97 -7.45 21.79
CA GLU A 222 -3.43 -8.35 20.75
C GLU A 222 -3.83 -7.56 19.50
N VAL A 223 -3.32 -7.96 18.34
CA VAL A 223 -3.57 -7.27 17.07
C VAL A 223 -3.99 -8.29 16.01
N ILE A 224 -5.07 -8.00 15.30
CA ILE A 224 -5.53 -8.78 14.16
C ILE A 224 -4.95 -8.13 12.91
N LEU A 225 -4.10 -8.86 12.19
CA LEU A 225 -3.49 -8.42 10.94
C LEU A 225 -4.21 -9.08 9.76
N VAL A 226 -4.81 -8.26 8.89
CA VAL A 226 -5.47 -8.69 7.66
C VAL A 226 -4.71 -8.20 6.42
N GLU A 227 -5.01 -8.80 5.27
CA GLU A 227 -4.34 -8.46 4.01
C GLU A 227 -4.94 -7.22 3.34
N GLY A 228 -6.28 -7.13 3.29
CA GLY A 228 -7.02 -6.16 2.49
C GLY A 228 -7.79 -5.12 3.31
N LEU A 229 -8.06 -3.96 2.68
CA LEU A 229 -8.81 -2.87 3.33
C LEU A 229 -10.30 -3.20 3.51
N PHE A 230 -10.85 -4.10 2.69
CA PHE A 230 -12.23 -4.56 2.87
C PHE A 230 -12.34 -5.53 4.04
N ASP A 231 -11.31 -6.37 4.28
CA ASP A 231 -11.22 -7.23 5.46
C ASP A 231 -11.15 -6.39 6.73
N TYR A 232 -10.29 -5.37 6.70
CA TYR A 232 -10.22 -4.38 7.77
C TYR A 232 -11.58 -3.73 8.03
N ALA A 233 -12.28 -3.27 6.98
CA ALA A 233 -13.53 -2.53 7.12
C ALA A 233 -14.65 -3.39 7.70
N VAL A 234 -14.81 -4.64 7.26
CA VAL A 234 -15.86 -5.54 7.79
C VAL A 234 -15.58 -5.94 9.22
N LEU A 235 -14.33 -6.19 9.61
CA LEU A 235 -13.96 -6.49 11.00
C LEU A 235 -14.20 -5.28 11.91
N ARG A 236 -13.84 -4.08 11.46
CA ARG A 236 -14.14 -2.84 12.19
C ARG A 236 -15.66 -2.67 12.40
N GLN A 237 -16.46 -2.88 11.35
CA GLN A 237 -17.91 -2.84 11.41
C GLN A 237 -18.48 -3.93 12.34
N ALA A 238 -17.86 -5.10 12.39
CA ALA A 238 -18.24 -6.20 13.30
C ALA A 238 -17.84 -5.96 14.78
N GLY A 239 -17.14 -4.82 15.07
CA GLY A 239 -16.79 -4.43 16.43
C GLY A 239 -15.36 -4.73 16.86
N PHE A 240 -14.53 -5.33 16.01
CA PHE A 240 -13.12 -5.57 16.33
C PHE A 240 -12.33 -4.25 16.25
N SER A 241 -11.86 -3.75 17.39
CA SER A 241 -11.13 -2.46 17.46
C SER A 241 -9.62 -2.61 17.24
N ASN A 242 -9.07 -3.82 17.44
CA ASN A 242 -7.65 -4.13 17.39
C ASN A 242 -7.18 -4.69 16.03
N VAL A 243 -7.79 -4.21 14.94
CA VAL A 243 -7.49 -4.65 13.58
C VAL A 243 -6.54 -3.67 12.88
N THR A 244 -5.60 -4.21 12.11
CA THR A 244 -4.73 -3.47 11.18
C THR A 244 -4.62 -4.23 9.85
N CYS A 245 -4.07 -3.57 8.81
CA CYS A 245 -3.98 -4.16 7.47
C CYS A 245 -2.60 -3.92 6.85
N SER A 246 -2.03 -4.96 6.25
CA SER A 246 -0.72 -4.95 5.59
C SER A 246 -0.74 -4.39 4.16
N LEU A 247 -1.91 -4.27 3.55
CA LEU A 247 -2.06 -3.83 2.15
C LEU A 247 -1.38 -4.78 1.15
N GLY A 248 -1.50 -6.07 1.39
CA GLY A 248 -0.92 -7.19 0.64
C GLY A 248 -0.23 -8.20 1.54
N THR A 249 0.13 -9.36 0.99
CA THR A 249 0.73 -10.48 1.72
C THR A 249 2.14 -10.21 2.25
N HIS A 250 2.89 -9.30 1.61
CA HIS A 250 4.27 -8.99 1.98
C HIS A 250 4.37 -7.66 2.73
N LEU A 251 4.88 -7.71 3.96
CA LEU A 251 5.14 -6.53 4.76
C LEU A 251 6.46 -5.88 4.34
N ASN A 252 6.46 -4.55 4.26
CA ASN A 252 7.70 -3.78 4.17
C ASN A 252 8.37 -3.67 5.56
N ASP A 253 9.62 -3.17 5.60
CA ASP A 253 10.40 -3.07 6.85
C ASP A 253 9.72 -2.19 7.90
N THR A 254 9.06 -1.11 7.48
CA THR A 254 8.30 -0.24 8.39
C THR A 254 7.13 -1.00 9.02
N GLN A 255 6.35 -1.73 8.25
CA GLN A 255 5.21 -2.51 8.72
C GLN A 255 5.65 -3.64 9.66
N PHE A 256 6.73 -4.34 9.29
CA PHE A 256 7.29 -5.39 10.13
C PHE A 256 7.85 -4.81 11.43
N GLY A 257 8.59 -3.69 11.37
CA GLY A 257 9.09 -2.97 12.53
C GLY A 257 7.99 -2.56 13.49
N GLN A 258 6.86 -2.06 12.98
CA GLN A 258 5.71 -1.67 13.77
C GLN A 258 5.14 -2.86 14.58
N LEU A 259 5.03 -4.05 13.99
CA LEU A 259 4.60 -5.25 14.75
C LEU A 259 5.57 -5.61 15.86
N CYS A 260 6.85 -5.26 15.71
CA CYS A 260 7.91 -5.58 16.65
C CYS A 260 8.22 -4.44 17.67
N GLU A 261 7.46 -3.34 17.69
CA GLU A 261 7.70 -2.21 18.62
C GLU A 261 7.53 -2.62 20.10
N ASP A 262 6.53 -3.46 20.39
CA ASP A 262 6.20 -3.91 21.73
C ASP A 262 5.81 -5.39 21.76
N GLN A 263 5.87 -6.03 22.94
CA GLN A 263 5.39 -7.40 23.14
C GLN A 263 3.89 -7.50 22.93
N ARG A 264 3.49 -8.34 21.96
CA ARG A 264 2.08 -8.54 21.60
C ARG A 264 1.83 -9.91 20.99
N THR A 265 0.57 -10.27 20.88
CA THR A 265 0.13 -11.39 20.05
C THR A 265 -0.43 -10.86 18.72
N VAL A 266 0.10 -11.34 17.61
CA VAL A 266 -0.38 -10.99 16.26
C VAL A 266 -1.20 -12.16 15.71
N TYR A 267 -2.49 -11.95 15.51
CA TYR A 267 -3.38 -12.89 14.82
C TYR A 267 -3.32 -12.60 13.33
N VAL A 268 -2.70 -13.47 12.55
CA VAL A 268 -2.57 -13.31 11.10
C VAL A 268 -3.75 -13.98 10.42
N ALA A 269 -4.68 -13.16 9.89
CA ALA A 269 -5.90 -13.59 9.21
C ALA A 269 -5.82 -13.22 7.71
N PHE A 270 -4.95 -13.93 6.98
CA PHE A 270 -4.78 -13.76 5.54
C PHE A 270 -5.70 -14.69 4.75
N ASP A 271 -5.84 -14.41 3.45
CA ASP A 271 -6.72 -15.14 2.55
C ASP A 271 -6.37 -16.63 2.47
N VAL A 272 -7.40 -17.47 2.49
CA VAL A 272 -7.27 -18.92 2.22
C VAL A 272 -7.64 -19.19 0.77
N ASP A 273 -6.71 -18.89 -0.15
CA ASP A 273 -6.89 -19.11 -1.58
C ASP A 273 -6.48 -20.54 -2.01
N GLN A 274 -6.94 -20.96 -3.19
CA GLN A 274 -6.60 -22.29 -3.75
C GLN A 274 -5.10 -22.47 -4.02
N ASN A 275 -4.37 -21.37 -4.20
CA ASN A 275 -2.92 -21.38 -4.43
C ASN A 275 -2.11 -21.38 -3.13
N GLN A 276 -2.77 -21.30 -1.98
CA GLN A 276 -2.16 -21.23 -0.63
C GLN A 276 -1.14 -20.09 -0.45
N SER A 277 -1.17 -19.09 -1.31
CA SER A 277 -0.20 -17.98 -1.27
C SER A 277 -0.33 -17.14 0.01
N GLY A 278 -1.55 -16.84 0.43
CA GLY A 278 -1.83 -16.14 1.69
C GLY A 278 -1.43 -16.97 2.93
N GLN A 279 -1.68 -18.28 2.92
CA GLN A 279 -1.29 -19.18 3.99
C GLN A 279 0.22 -19.27 4.14
N GLN A 280 0.95 -19.48 3.04
CA GLN A 280 2.42 -19.50 3.04
C GLN A 280 3.01 -18.17 3.51
N ALA A 281 2.44 -17.05 3.10
CA ALA A 281 2.86 -15.73 3.56
C ALA A 281 2.58 -15.53 5.06
N ALA A 282 1.45 -16.03 5.57
CA ALA A 282 1.11 -15.99 7.00
C ALA A 282 2.10 -16.83 7.84
N GLU A 283 2.42 -18.05 7.38
CA GLU A 283 3.41 -18.91 8.04
C GLU A 283 4.81 -18.27 8.06
N GLN A 284 5.27 -17.75 6.93
CA GLN A 284 6.56 -17.06 6.86
C GLN A 284 6.60 -15.83 7.77
N LEU A 285 5.52 -15.04 7.81
CA LEU A 285 5.42 -13.91 8.70
C LEU A 285 5.45 -14.34 10.17
N ALA A 286 4.70 -15.38 10.54
CA ALA A 286 4.69 -15.92 11.89
C ALA A 286 6.10 -16.36 12.33
N GLN A 287 6.83 -17.08 11.49
CA GLN A 287 8.21 -17.49 11.77
C GLN A 287 9.13 -16.28 11.98
N ARG A 288 9.02 -15.24 11.15
CA ARG A 288 9.80 -14.00 11.30
C ARG A 288 9.48 -13.25 12.59
N LEU A 289 8.22 -13.22 13.01
CA LEU A 289 7.78 -12.58 14.25
C LEU A 289 8.29 -13.34 15.48
N VAL A 290 8.22 -14.67 15.47
CA VAL A 290 8.74 -15.51 16.56
C VAL A 290 10.25 -15.29 16.77
N VAL A 291 11.04 -15.11 15.72
CA VAL A 291 12.48 -14.76 15.82
C VAL A 291 12.70 -13.41 16.54
N ARG A 292 11.69 -12.56 16.59
CA ARG A 292 11.68 -11.26 17.30
C ARG A 292 10.97 -11.32 18.65
N ASP A 293 10.72 -12.50 19.18
CA ASP A 293 9.98 -12.73 20.44
C ASP A 293 8.54 -12.19 20.41
N ILE A 294 7.94 -12.05 19.23
CA ILE A 294 6.54 -11.65 19.05
C ILE A 294 5.70 -12.92 18.88
N SER A 295 4.67 -13.07 19.71
CA SER A 295 3.72 -14.17 19.58
C SER A 295 2.91 -13.99 18.29
N ALA A 296 2.92 -14.98 17.42
CA ALA A 296 2.13 -14.99 16.19
C ALA A 296 1.18 -16.19 16.18
N ARG A 297 -0.05 -15.97 15.75
CA ARG A 297 -1.08 -17.02 15.64
C ARG A 297 -1.74 -16.95 14.27
N HIS A 298 -1.83 -18.09 13.60
CA HIS A 298 -2.50 -18.18 12.31
C HIS A 298 -3.99 -18.42 12.51
N VAL A 299 -4.82 -17.54 11.98
CA VAL A 299 -6.29 -17.66 12.00
C VAL A 299 -6.73 -18.43 10.77
N LEU A 300 -7.22 -19.64 10.97
CA LEU A 300 -7.70 -20.50 9.89
C LEU A 300 -9.14 -20.16 9.54
N LEU A 301 -9.33 -19.41 8.48
CA LEU A 301 -10.65 -19.17 7.89
C LEU A 301 -11.14 -20.41 7.13
N PRO A 302 -12.44 -20.56 6.89
CA PRO A 302 -12.96 -21.59 6.00
C PRO A 302 -12.32 -21.49 4.61
N GLU A 303 -12.17 -22.64 3.93
CA GLU A 303 -11.53 -22.71 2.61
C GLU A 303 -12.19 -21.75 1.59
N GLY A 304 -11.37 -21.03 0.85
CA GLY A 304 -11.82 -20.06 -0.15
C GLY A 304 -12.31 -18.73 0.44
N HIS A 305 -12.08 -18.46 1.72
CA HIS A 305 -12.51 -17.24 2.37
C HIS A 305 -11.33 -16.34 2.76
N ASP A 306 -11.55 -15.05 2.58
CA ASP A 306 -10.91 -13.95 3.29
C ASP A 306 -11.86 -13.45 4.40
N PRO A 307 -11.43 -12.61 5.33
CA PRO A 307 -12.34 -12.05 6.35
C PRO A 307 -13.55 -11.33 5.73
N ASN A 308 -13.39 -10.63 4.61
CA ASN A 308 -14.48 -9.94 3.95
C ASN A 308 -15.55 -10.92 3.43
N SER A 309 -15.16 -11.93 2.67
CA SER A 309 -16.08 -12.93 2.11
C SER A 309 -16.74 -13.77 3.20
N PHE A 310 -16.02 -14.05 4.31
CA PHE A 310 -16.60 -14.73 5.47
C PHE A 310 -17.82 -13.98 6.02
N PHE A 311 -17.72 -12.66 6.23
CA PHE A 311 -18.86 -11.86 6.71
C PHE A 311 -19.94 -11.70 5.63
N VAL A 312 -19.58 -11.50 4.38
CA VAL A 312 -20.54 -11.39 3.26
C VAL A 312 -21.37 -12.66 3.08
N GLN A 313 -20.81 -13.83 3.37
CA GLN A 313 -21.50 -15.12 3.26
C GLN A 313 -22.24 -15.53 4.55
N GLY A 314 -22.44 -14.60 5.48
CA GLY A 314 -23.28 -14.81 6.66
C GLY A 314 -22.51 -15.15 7.95
N GLY A 315 -21.18 -15.12 7.93
CA GLY A 315 -20.37 -15.19 9.15
C GLY A 315 -20.64 -13.98 10.06
N ASN A 316 -20.44 -14.13 11.34
CA ASN A 316 -20.69 -13.08 12.33
C ASN A 316 -19.52 -12.90 13.31
N ALA A 317 -19.57 -11.84 14.13
CA ALA A 317 -18.51 -11.51 15.07
C ALA A 317 -18.21 -12.62 16.07
N HIS A 318 -19.22 -13.33 16.57
CA HIS A 318 -19.04 -14.43 17.52
C HIS A 318 -18.28 -15.61 16.87
N GLN A 319 -18.65 -15.98 15.65
CA GLN A 319 -17.95 -17.04 14.91
C GLN A 319 -16.51 -16.63 14.59
N PHE A 320 -16.26 -15.38 14.20
CA PHE A 320 -14.90 -14.90 13.95
C PHE A 320 -14.07 -14.86 15.24
N GLN A 321 -14.67 -14.50 16.38
CA GLN A 321 -14.03 -14.57 17.68
C GLN A 321 -13.62 -16.02 18.03
N SER A 322 -14.47 -17.00 17.74
CA SER A 322 -14.12 -18.42 17.93
C SER A 322 -12.94 -18.87 17.06
N LEU A 323 -12.80 -18.31 15.84
CA LEU A 323 -11.63 -18.57 14.99
C LEU A 323 -10.34 -17.98 15.59
N LEU A 324 -10.42 -16.78 16.17
CA LEU A 324 -9.28 -16.18 16.88
C LEU A 324 -8.86 -17.02 18.09
N GLU A 325 -9.81 -17.52 18.89
CA GLU A 325 -9.54 -18.38 20.04
C GLU A 325 -8.95 -19.75 19.66
N ALA A 326 -9.33 -20.28 18.49
CA ALA A 326 -8.81 -21.51 17.93
C ALA A 326 -7.51 -21.34 17.14
N ALA A 327 -7.00 -20.11 17.00
CA ALA A 327 -5.82 -19.82 16.17
C ALA A 327 -4.57 -20.52 16.71
N GLN A 328 -3.84 -21.13 15.78
CA GLN A 328 -2.66 -21.95 16.07
C GLN A 328 -1.39 -21.09 16.10
N PRO A 329 -0.39 -21.45 16.92
CA PRO A 329 0.93 -20.81 16.92
C PRO A 329 1.65 -20.91 15.59
#